data_2f25d8b0c288c4851373944070c5d762
#
_entry.id   2f25d8b0c288c4851373944070c5d762
#
_cell.length_a   1.000
_cell.length_b   1.000
_cell.length_c   1.000
_cell.angle_alpha   90.00
_cell.angle_beta   90.00
_cell.angle_gamma   90.00
#
_symmetry.space_group_name_H-M   'P 1'
#
loop_
_entity.id
_entity.type
_entity.pdbx_description
1 polymer ?
#
loop_
_entity_poly.entity_id
_entity_poly.type
_entity_poly.pdbx_seq_one_letter_code
_entity_poly.pdbx_strand_id
1 'polypeptide(L)'
;MRAVSAILVRRAVAADVPAIADVHVRAWRAAYRGLVADEVLDRLTVEGRARMWDGLLAAEGEAPGTTVAEIDGAIAGFCTVVAPSRDDDAPPGTAEIPAIYVDPARQRRGVGAALLEDALDGLGQRGWERVTLWVIAANAPARAFYARFGFAPDGTSQAAEALGATLDRLVRDGVRTSTR
;
A
#
# COMPACT_ATOMS: atom_id res chain seq x y z
N MET A 1 29.02 -12.73 8.78
CA MET A 1 28.20 -11.54 8.43
C MET A 1 27.24 -11.94 7.31
N ARG A 2 25.93 -12.01 7.56
CA ARG A 2 24.97 -12.14 6.45
C ARG A 2 24.92 -10.78 5.73
N ALA A 3 25.21 -10.77 4.44
CA ALA A 3 25.01 -9.59 3.62
C ALA A 3 23.54 -9.15 3.76
N VAL A 4 23.34 -7.88 4.05
CA VAL A 4 21.98 -7.30 4.02
C VAL A 4 21.59 -7.29 2.55
N SER A 5 20.63 -8.15 2.18
CA SER A 5 20.11 -8.15 0.81
C SER A 5 19.52 -6.79 0.48
N ALA A 6 19.97 -6.19 -0.61
CA ALA A 6 19.44 -4.90 -1.06
C ALA A 6 17.96 -5.04 -1.42
N ILE A 7 17.15 -4.04 -1.03
CA ILE A 7 15.76 -3.92 -1.46
C ILE A 7 15.78 -3.09 -2.76
N LEU A 8 15.27 -3.67 -3.84
CA LEU A 8 15.05 -2.97 -5.09
C LEU A 8 13.58 -2.62 -5.23
N VAL A 9 13.25 -1.32 -5.33
CA VAL A 9 11.90 -0.87 -5.65
C VAL A 9 11.84 -0.50 -7.12
N ARG A 10 10.85 -1.00 -7.83
CA ARG A 10 10.61 -0.72 -9.25
C ARG A 10 9.14 -0.74 -9.59
N ARG A 11 8.78 -0.19 -10.74
CA ARG A 11 7.41 -0.28 -11.25
C ARG A 11 7.03 -1.76 -11.48
N ALA A 12 5.78 -2.08 -11.14
CA ALA A 12 5.19 -3.38 -11.44
C ALA A 12 4.96 -3.55 -12.95
N VAL A 13 5.12 -4.77 -13.41
CA VAL A 13 4.81 -5.19 -14.78
C VAL A 13 3.86 -6.38 -14.77
N ALA A 14 3.22 -6.68 -15.89
CA ALA A 14 2.24 -7.77 -15.97
C ALA A 14 2.80 -9.13 -15.50
N ALA A 15 4.09 -9.39 -15.71
CA ALA A 15 4.74 -10.62 -15.25
C ALA A 15 4.79 -10.75 -13.71
N ASP A 16 4.60 -9.65 -12.97
CA ASP A 16 4.62 -9.65 -11.49
C ASP A 16 3.27 -10.06 -10.88
N VAL A 17 2.20 -10.07 -11.67
CA VAL A 17 0.83 -10.32 -11.18
C VAL A 17 0.70 -11.56 -10.32
N PRO A 18 1.24 -12.73 -10.67
CA PRO A 18 1.13 -13.92 -9.82
C PRO A 18 1.76 -13.72 -8.43
N ALA A 19 2.93 -13.08 -8.38
CA ALA A 19 3.64 -12.83 -7.13
C ALA A 19 2.95 -11.75 -6.28
N ILE A 20 2.45 -10.67 -6.91
CA ILE A 20 1.67 -9.63 -6.23
C ILE A 20 0.40 -10.23 -5.63
N ALA A 21 -0.31 -11.08 -6.38
CA ALA A 21 -1.54 -11.73 -5.92
C ALA A 21 -1.29 -12.64 -4.71
N ASP A 22 -0.21 -13.42 -4.73
CA ASP A 22 0.19 -14.29 -3.62
C ASP A 22 0.55 -13.46 -2.37
N VAL A 23 1.38 -12.43 -2.51
CA VAL A 23 1.71 -11.51 -1.41
C VAL A 23 0.46 -10.85 -0.86
N HIS A 24 -0.46 -10.40 -1.73
CA HIS A 24 -1.70 -9.76 -1.33
C HIS A 24 -2.55 -10.67 -0.43
N VAL A 25 -2.79 -11.91 -0.85
CA VAL A 25 -3.59 -12.88 -0.08
C VAL A 25 -2.93 -13.19 1.26
N ARG A 26 -1.63 -13.48 1.26
CA ARG A 26 -0.90 -13.79 2.50
C ARG A 26 -0.84 -12.60 3.46
N ALA A 27 -0.58 -11.42 2.95
CA ALA A 27 -0.54 -10.21 3.76
C ALA A 27 -1.91 -9.89 4.39
N TRP A 28 -3.00 -10.01 3.62
CA TRP A 28 -4.35 -9.81 4.14
C TRP A 28 -4.71 -10.79 5.26
N ARG A 29 -4.46 -12.08 5.03
CA ARG A 29 -4.72 -13.12 6.04
C ARG A 29 -3.91 -12.90 7.32
N ALA A 30 -2.68 -12.42 7.20
CA ALA A 30 -1.83 -12.16 8.36
C ALA A 30 -2.20 -10.86 9.09
N ALA A 31 -2.51 -9.78 8.35
CA ALA A 31 -2.74 -8.46 8.92
C ALA A 31 -4.16 -8.30 9.50
N TYR A 32 -5.15 -8.99 8.93
CA TYR A 32 -6.55 -8.74 9.24
C TYR A 32 -7.27 -9.86 9.98
N ARG A 33 -6.58 -10.96 10.30
CA ARG A 33 -7.17 -11.98 11.17
C ARG A 33 -7.49 -11.40 12.55
N GLY A 34 -8.77 -11.58 12.96
CA GLY A 34 -9.29 -10.96 14.17
C GLY A 34 -9.67 -9.46 14.05
N LEU A 35 -9.46 -8.84 12.90
CA LEU A 35 -9.90 -7.47 12.59
C LEU A 35 -11.03 -7.42 11.57
N VAL A 36 -11.14 -8.43 10.74
CA VAL A 36 -12.21 -8.65 9.75
C VAL A 36 -12.80 -10.05 9.98
N ALA A 37 -14.04 -10.26 9.53
CA ALA A 37 -14.65 -11.57 9.62
C ALA A 37 -13.82 -12.63 8.87
N ASP A 38 -13.64 -13.80 9.46
CA ASP A 38 -12.81 -14.87 8.89
C ASP A 38 -13.34 -15.30 7.51
N GLU A 39 -14.65 -15.29 7.29
CA GLU A 39 -15.27 -15.60 6.00
C GLU A 39 -14.81 -14.68 4.87
N VAL A 40 -14.49 -13.43 5.17
CA VAL A 40 -13.93 -12.47 4.20
C VAL A 40 -12.53 -12.91 3.78
N LEU A 41 -11.71 -13.31 4.75
CA LEU A 41 -10.34 -13.76 4.51
C LEU A 41 -10.29 -15.13 3.80
N ASP A 42 -11.23 -16.01 4.13
CA ASP A 42 -11.29 -17.36 3.56
C ASP A 42 -11.74 -17.36 2.09
N ARG A 43 -12.53 -16.35 1.67
CA ARG A 43 -12.92 -16.14 0.26
C ARG A 43 -11.79 -15.58 -0.61
N LEU A 44 -10.70 -15.10 -0.01
CA LEU A 44 -9.57 -14.59 -0.78
C LEU A 44 -8.83 -15.75 -1.45
N THR A 45 -8.73 -15.68 -2.76
CA THR A 45 -7.95 -16.64 -3.56
C THR A 45 -6.86 -15.92 -4.36
N VAL A 46 -5.74 -16.60 -4.58
CA VAL A 46 -4.64 -16.05 -5.39
C VAL A 46 -5.12 -15.80 -6.82
N GLU A 47 -5.92 -16.72 -7.39
CA GLU A 47 -6.47 -16.60 -8.74
C GLU A 47 -7.44 -15.41 -8.87
N GLY A 48 -8.27 -15.18 -7.86
CA GLY A 48 -9.18 -14.02 -7.81
C GLY A 48 -8.40 -12.71 -7.75
N ARG A 49 -7.35 -12.66 -6.94
CA ARG A 49 -6.47 -11.49 -6.86
C ARG A 49 -5.64 -11.30 -8.12
N ALA A 50 -5.17 -12.36 -8.75
CA ALA A 50 -4.44 -12.27 -10.02
C ALA A 50 -5.31 -11.63 -11.11
N ARG A 51 -6.56 -12.08 -11.30
CA ARG A 51 -7.49 -11.45 -12.27
C ARG A 51 -7.73 -9.96 -11.97
N MET A 52 -7.86 -9.59 -10.70
CA MET A 52 -8.01 -8.18 -10.30
C MET A 52 -6.75 -7.38 -10.67
N TRP A 53 -5.57 -7.90 -10.37
CA TRP A 53 -4.30 -7.22 -10.64
C TRP A 53 -3.98 -7.12 -12.13
N ASP A 54 -4.32 -8.14 -12.94
CA ASP A 54 -4.21 -8.06 -14.40
C ASP A 54 -5.00 -6.88 -14.95
N GLY A 55 -6.26 -6.73 -14.54
CA GLY A 55 -7.10 -5.62 -14.95
C GLY A 55 -6.58 -4.26 -14.47
N LEU A 56 -6.08 -4.21 -13.23
CA LEU A 56 -5.60 -2.98 -12.63
C LEU A 56 -4.31 -2.49 -13.32
N LEU A 57 -3.32 -3.36 -13.49
CA LEU A 57 -2.05 -3.00 -14.15
C LEU A 57 -2.26 -2.67 -15.64
N ALA A 58 -3.20 -3.33 -16.31
CA ALA A 58 -3.54 -3.01 -17.70
C ALA A 58 -4.21 -1.63 -17.83
N ALA A 59 -4.92 -1.17 -16.81
CA ALA A 59 -5.58 0.14 -16.79
C ALA A 59 -4.66 1.27 -16.27
N GLU A 60 -3.54 0.95 -15.61
CA GLU A 60 -2.61 1.95 -15.12
C GLU A 60 -1.93 2.70 -16.26
N GLY A 61 -1.99 4.04 -16.19
CA GLY A 61 -1.26 4.93 -17.08
C GLY A 61 0.23 5.03 -16.75
N GLU A 62 0.87 6.11 -17.25
CA GLU A 62 2.32 6.28 -17.08
C GLU A 62 2.77 6.52 -15.63
N ALA A 63 1.96 7.16 -14.81
CA ALA A 63 2.27 7.37 -13.38
C ALA A 63 1.17 8.19 -12.68
N PRO A 64 1.04 8.14 -11.35
CA PRO A 64 1.62 7.14 -10.48
C PRO A 64 0.94 5.78 -10.69
N GLY A 65 1.37 4.74 -10.08
CA GLY A 65 0.80 3.41 -10.26
C GLY A 65 1.32 2.45 -9.22
N THR A 66 1.42 1.17 -9.57
CA THR A 66 1.89 0.14 -8.65
C THR A 66 3.40 -0.08 -8.76
N THR A 67 4.09 -0.08 -7.62
CA THR A 67 5.49 -0.48 -7.49
C THR A 67 5.61 -1.77 -6.68
N VAL A 68 6.66 -2.53 -6.95
CA VAL A 68 7.03 -3.74 -6.19
C VAL A 68 8.38 -3.56 -5.55
N ALA A 69 8.57 -4.19 -4.39
CA ALA A 69 9.87 -4.31 -3.75
C ALA A 69 10.37 -5.74 -3.87
N GLU A 70 11.60 -5.91 -4.35
CA GLU A 70 12.27 -7.19 -4.49
C GLU A 70 13.39 -7.36 -3.47
N ILE A 71 13.54 -8.58 -2.97
CA ILE A 71 14.69 -9.05 -2.20
C ILE A 71 15.13 -10.37 -2.82
N ASP A 72 16.40 -10.47 -3.18
CA ASP A 72 16.99 -11.68 -3.78
C ASP A 72 16.21 -12.17 -5.02
N GLY A 73 15.73 -11.24 -5.85
CA GLY A 73 14.97 -11.53 -7.07
C GLY A 73 13.53 -12.00 -6.86
N ALA A 74 13.02 -11.95 -5.63
CA ALA A 74 11.63 -12.30 -5.32
C ALA A 74 10.86 -11.09 -4.78
N ILE A 75 9.61 -10.91 -5.24
CA ILE A 75 8.74 -9.85 -4.77
C ILE A 75 8.41 -10.05 -3.29
N ALA A 76 8.73 -9.06 -2.49
CA ALA A 76 8.57 -9.03 -1.05
C ALA A 76 7.39 -8.14 -0.59
N GLY A 77 6.88 -7.29 -1.46
CA GLY A 77 5.79 -6.37 -1.18
C GLY A 77 5.46 -5.51 -2.39
N PHE A 78 4.39 -4.75 -2.27
CA PHE A 78 3.96 -3.79 -3.29
C PHE A 78 3.27 -2.58 -2.67
N CYS A 79 3.25 -1.47 -3.42
CA CYS A 79 2.53 -0.25 -3.09
C CYS A 79 1.81 0.27 -4.33
N THR A 80 0.55 0.66 -4.19
CA THR A 80 -0.22 1.32 -5.26
C THR A 80 -0.48 2.76 -4.88
N VAL A 81 -0.30 3.65 -5.83
CA VAL A 81 -0.59 5.08 -5.71
C VAL A 81 -1.59 5.47 -6.78
N VAL A 82 -2.59 6.25 -6.39
CA VAL A 82 -3.59 6.85 -7.29
C VAL A 82 -3.53 8.37 -7.14
N ALA A 83 -3.51 9.08 -8.25
CA ALA A 83 -3.51 10.53 -8.25
C ALA A 83 -4.29 11.08 -9.46
N PRO A 84 -5.25 12.00 -9.25
CA PRO A 84 -5.67 12.51 -7.94
C PRO A 84 -6.32 11.45 -7.03
N SER A 85 -6.46 11.77 -5.75
CA SER A 85 -7.20 10.94 -4.79
C SER A 85 -8.64 10.70 -5.27
N ARG A 86 -9.17 9.54 -4.92
CA ARG A 86 -10.57 9.14 -5.22
C ARG A 86 -11.55 9.59 -4.14
N ASP A 87 -11.07 10.16 -3.04
CA ASP A 87 -11.93 10.70 -1.99
C ASP A 87 -12.64 11.96 -2.52
N ASP A 88 -13.99 11.97 -2.48
CA ASP A 88 -14.81 13.07 -3.01
C ASP A 88 -14.54 14.42 -2.32
N ASP A 89 -14.10 14.39 -1.07
CA ASP A 89 -13.76 15.57 -0.25
C ASP A 89 -12.28 15.94 -0.28
N ALA A 90 -11.46 15.25 -1.07
CA ALA A 90 -10.04 15.50 -1.13
C ALA A 90 -9.73 16.86 -1.78
N PRO A 91 -8.96 17.75 -1.11
CA PRO A 91 -8.51 19.00 -1.74
C PRO A 91 -7.68 18.73 -3.00
N PRO A 92 -7.65 19.71 -3.96
CA PRO A 92 -6.73 19.63 -5.09
C PRO A 92 -5.28 19.40 -4.64
N GLY A 93 -4.51 18.65 -5.41
CA GLY A 93 -3.12 18.30 -5.04
C GLY A 93 -3.00 17.12 -4.09
N THR A 94 -4.11 16.41 -3.80
CA THR A 94 -4.12 15.20 -2.97
C THR A 94 -3.98 13.95 -3.82
N ALA A 95 -3.06 13.06 -3.45
CA ALA A 95 -2.94 11.70 -3.94
C ALA A 95 -3.40 10.69 -2.87
N GLU A 96 -3.59 9.43 -3.25
CA GLU A 96 -4.03 8.36 -2.36
C GLU A 96 -3.11 7.14 -2.48
N ILE A 97 -2.87 6.46 -1.36
CA ILE A 97 -2.24 5.13 -1.32
C ILE A 97 -3.32 4.11 -0.94
N PRO A 98 -4.00 3.49 -1.91
CA PRO A 98 -5.04 2.50 -1.63
C PRO A 98 -4.51 1.17 -1.13
N ALA A 99 -3.25 0.85 -1.39
CA ALA A 99 -2.68 -0.44 -1.02
C ALA A 99 -1.18 -0.33 -0.78
N ILE A 100 -0.73 -0.88 0.35
CA ILE A 100 0.67 -1.19 0.63
C ILE A 100 0.70 -2.48 1.45
N TYR A 101 1.31 -3.52 0.91
CA TYR A 101 1.38 -4.82 1.55
C TYR A 101 2.77 -5.44 1.43
N VAL A 102 3.19 -6.09 2.49
CA VAL A 102 4.47 -6.79 2.59
C VAL A 102 4.22 -8.25 2.95
N ASP A 103 4.90 -9.15 2.25
CA ASP A 103 4.91 -10.56 2.58
C ASP A 103 5.21 -10.78 4.07
N PRO A 104 4.34 -11.46 4.82
CA PRO A 104 4.54 -11.73 6.25
C PRO A 104 5.92 -12.32 6.58
N ALA A 105 6.44 -13.19 5.71
CA ALA A 105 7.76 -13.79 5.89
C ALA A 105 8.93 -12.80 5.68
N ARG A 106 8.66 -11.62 5.12
CA ARG A 106 9.66 -10.60 4.79
C ARG A 106 9.44 -9.28 5.53
N GLN A 107 8.49 -9.23 6.44
CA GLN A 107 8.27 -8.08 7.31
C GLN A 107 9.47 -7.78 8.20
N ARG A 108 9.53 -6.55 8.75
CA ARG A 108 10.60 -6.06 9.63
C ARG A 108 12.00 -6.02 8.98
N ARG A 109 12.07 -6.10 7.66
CA ARG A 109 13.31 -6.01 6.87
C ARG A 109 13.43 -4.69 6.10
N GLY A 110 12.57 -3.70 6.38
CA GLY A 110 12.57 -2.40 5.73
C GLY A 110 11.74 -2.32 4.44
N VAL A 111 11.12 -3.41 3.99
CA VAL A 111 10.36 -3.46 2.72
C VAL A 111 9.25 -2.42 2.67
N GLY A 112 8.41 -2.36 3.70
CA GLY A 112 7.32 -1.38 3.76
C GLY A 112 7.81 0.06 3.79
N ALA A 113 8.93 0.31 4.47
CA ALA A 113 9.56 1.64 4.50
C ALA A 113 10.05 2.03 3.10
N ALA A 114 10.79 1.16 2.42
CA ALA A 114 11.30 1.42 1.07
C ALA A 114 10.18 1.70 0.06
N LEU A 115 9.08 0.92 0.11
CA LEU A 115 7.91 1.15 -0.74
C LEU A 115 7.22 2.49 -0.46
N LEU A 116 7.04 2.85 0.81
CA LEU A 116 6.38 4.09 1.18
C LEU A 116 7.24 5.31 0.89
N GLU A 117 8.54 5.24 1.12
CA GLU A 117 9.51 6.29 0.76
C GLU A 117 9.53 6.54 -0.74
N ASP A 118 9.63 5.48 -1.56
CA ASP A 118 9.56 5.57 -3.02
C ASP A 118 8.26 6.23 -3.50
N ALA A 119 7.12 5.83 -2.94
CA ALA A 119 5.82 6.40 -3.27
C ALA A 119 5.75 7.89 -2.93
N LEU A 120 6.20 8.28 -1.73
CA LEU A 120 6.19 9.68 -1.29
C LEU A 120 7.15 10.55 -2.09
N ASP A 121 8.36 10.07 -2.36
CA ASP A 121 9.34 10.77 -3.17
C ASP A 121 8.84 10.95 -4.61
N GLY A 122 8.25 9.90 -5.20
CA GLY A 122 7.67 9.95 -6.54
C GLY A 122 6.48 10.92 -6.65
N LEU A 123 5.66 11.03 -5.62
CA LEU A 123 4.58 12.01 -5.54
C LEU A 123 5.11 13.43 -5.40
N GLY A 124 6.06 13.66 -4.50
CA GLY A 124 6.67 14.98 -4.31
C GLY A 124 7.35 15.50 -5.56
N GLN A 125 8.06 14.64 -6.31
CA GLN A 125 8.68 15.00 -7.59
C GLN A 125 7.67 15.43 -8.66
N ARG A 126 6.42 14.97 -8.55
CA ARG A 126 5.30 15.31 -9.45
C ARG A 126 4.45 16.48 -8.95
N GLY A 127 4.83 17.09 -7.83
CA GLY A 127 4.14 18.25 -7.27
C GLY A 127 2.89 17.94 -6.46
N TRP A 128 2.69 16.67 -6.06
CA TRP A 128 1.62 16.34 -5.11
C TRP A 128 2.04 16.79 -3.72
N GLU A 129 1.12 17.45 -3.01
CA GLU A 129 1.43 18.09 -1.72
C GLU A 129 0.86 17.32 -0.53
N ARG A 130 -0.18 16.51 -0.78
CA ARG A 130 -0.93 15.79 0.24
C ARG A 130 -1.15 14.35 -0.20
N VAL A 131 -1.09 13.43 0.77
CA VAL A 131 -1.36 12.01 0.54
C VAL A 131 -2.33 11.51 1.60
N THR A 132 -3.36 10.77 1.15
CA THR A 132 -4.32 10.08 2.01
C THR A 132 -4.16 8.59 1.92
N LEU A 133 -4.59 7.88 2.94
CA LEU A 133 -4.81 6.44 2.95
C LEU A 133 -5.89 6.07 3.98
N TRP A 134 -6.52 4.93 3.75
CA TRP A 134 -7.49 4.37 4.67
C TRP A 134 -6.92 3.16 5.40
N VAL A 135 -7.09 3.11 6.71
CA VAL A 135 -6.62 2.02 7.56
C VAL A 135 -7.73 1.52 8.46
N ILE A 136 -7.81 0.20 8.70
CA ILE A 136 -8.73 -0.34 9.70
C ILE A 136 -8.41 0.31 11.05
N ALA A 137 -9.40 0.94 11.68
CA ALA A 137 -9.24 1.71 12.91
C ALA A 137 -8.57 0.90 14.04
N ALA A 138 -8.89 -0.39 14.13
CA ALA A 138 -8.32 -1.32 15.10
C ALA A 138 -6.93 -1.84 14.73
N ASN A 139 -6.39 -1.54 13.54
CA ASN A 139 -5.07 -2.00 13.11
C ASN A 139 -3.95 -1.11 13.69
N ALA A 140 -3.70 -1.25 15.00
CA ALA A 140 -2.69 -0.46 15.69
C ALA A 140 -1.27 -0.59 15.10
N PRO A 141 -0.78 -1.77 14.66
CA PRO A 141 0.53 -1.87 14.02
C PRO A 141 0.66 -1.06 12.73
N ALA A 142 -0.35 -1.07 11.86
CA ALA A 142 -0.34 -0.29 10.62
C ALA A 142 -0.40 1.21 10.92
N ARG A 143 -1.25 1.64 11.86
CA ARG A 143 -1.33 3.04 12.30
C ARG A 143 0.00 3.55 12.83
N ALA A 144 0.67 2.77 13.69
CA ALA A 144 2.00 3.10 14.21
C ALA A 144 3.07 3.15 13.10
N PHE A 145 2.98 2.28 12.09
CA PHE A 145 3.86 2.33 10.93
C PHE A 145 3.68 3.65 10.16
N TYR A 146 2.46 4.02 9.79
CA TYR A 146 2.19 5.26 9.05
C TYR A 146 2.54 6.52 9.85
N ALA A 147 2.30 6.53 11.17
CA ALA A 147 2.66 7.67 12.02
C ALA A 147 4.17 7.99 11.98
N ARG A 148 5.03 6.98 11.85
CA ARG A 148 6.48 7.17 11.68
C ARG A 148 6.85 7.91 10.39
N PHE A 149 5.97 7.88 9.38
CA PHE A 149 6.11 8.61 8.11
C PHE A 149 5.31 9.91 8.08
N GLY A 150 4.86 10.39 9.23
CA GLY A 150 4.18 11.68 9.35
C GLY A 150 2.69 11.66 8.96
N PHE A 151 2.09 10.48 8.81
CA PHE A 151 0.64 10.39 8.65
C PHE A 151 -0.07 10.54 10.00
N ALA A 152 -1.16 11.30 10.00
CA ALA A 152 -2.03 11.49 11.17
C ALA A 152 -3.51 11.35 10.78
N PRO A 153 -4.38 10.95 11.72
CA PRO A 153 -5.83 10.96 11.47
C PRO A 153 -6.31 12.39 11.18
N ASP A 154 -7.18 12.55 10.20
CA ASP A 154 -7.85 13.84 9.93
C ASP A 154 -9.26 13.93 10.55
N GLY A 155 -9.67 12.91 11.28
CA GLY A 155 -10.98 12.82 11.92
C GLY A 155 -12.07 12.17 11.04
N THR A 156 -11.75 11.83 9.81
CA THR A 156 -12.69 11.15 8.90
C THR A 156 -12.66 9.64 9.11
N SER A 157 -13.84 9.06 9.33
CA SER A 157 -14.02 7.60 9.46
C SER A 157 -15.20 7.15 8.62
N GLN A 158 -15.14 5.92 8.12
CA GLN A 158 -16.21 5.29 7.36
C GLN A 158 -16.40 3.81 7.72
N ALA A 159 -17.63 3.35 7.63
CA ALA A 159 -17.93 1.93 7.76
C ALA A 159 -17.54 1.19 6.46
N ALA A 160 -16.78 0.13 6.60
CA ALA A 160 -16.50 -0.82 5.52
C ALA A 160 -17.33 -2.07 5.76
N GLU A 161 -18.62 -2.01 5.39
CA GLU A 161 -19.60 -3.08 5.67
C GLU A 161 -19.13 -4.45 5.16
N ALA A 162 -18.55 -4.48 3.96
CA ALA A 162 -18.02 -5.71 3.35
C ALA A 162 -16.88 -6.35 4.18
N LEU A 163 -16.24 -5.58 5.04
CA LEU A 163 -15.15 -6.05 5.92
C LEU A 163 -15.65 -6.25 7.36
N GLY A 164 -16.82 -5.71 7.70
CA GLY A 164 -17.31 -5.64 9.08
C GLY A 164 -16.42 -4.76 9.97
N ALA A 165 -15.79 -3.72 9.41
CA ALA A 165 -14.80 -2.91 10.10
C ALA A 165 -15.05 -1.41 9.85
N THR A 166 -14.48 -0.58 10.74
CA THR A 166 -14.38 0.87 10.54
C THR A 166 -13.00 1.19 9.98
N LEU A 167 -12.96 2.08 8.98
CA LEU A 167 -11.73 2.64 8.45
C LEU A 167 -11.58 4.08 8.93
N ASP A 168 -10.35 4.43 9.34
CA ASP A 168 -9.97 5.82 9.59
C ASP A 168 -9.10 6.31 8.44
N ARG A 169 -9.32 7.55 8.02
CA ARG A 169 -8.44 8.20 7.05
C ARG A 169 -7.24 8.80 7.76
N LEU A 170 -6.05 8.45 7.23
CA LEU A 170 -4.79 9.08 7.62
C LEU A 170 -4.32 9.97 6.49
N VAL A 171 -3.75 11.11 6.87
CA VAL A 171 -3.30 12.16 5.96
C VAL A 171 -1.86 12.53 6.28
N ARG A 172 -1.08 12.78 5.26
CA ARG A 172 0.22 13.42 5.34
C ARG A 172 0.26 14.63 4.42
N ASP A 173 0.54 15.80 4.98
CA ASP A 173 0.81 17.04 4.26
C ASP A 173 2.32 17.23 4.03
N GLY A 174 2.68 18.12 3.10
CA GLY A 174 4.07 18.51 2.85
C GLY A 174 4.91 17.41 2.22
N VAL A 175 4.33 16.66 1.29
CA VAL A 175 5.08 15.70 0.45
C VAL A 175 6.00 16.51 -0.46
N ARG A 176 7.21 16.80 0.01
CA ARG A 176 8.23 17.55 -0.75
C ARG A 176 9.34 16.60 -1.17
N THR A 177 9.95 16.90 -2.31
CA THR A 177 11.19 16.26 -2.74
C THR A 177 12.23 16.44 -1.64
N SER A 178 12.73 15.33 -1.09
CA SER A 178 13.95 15.38 -0.26
C SER A 178 15.08 15.82 -1.17
N THR A 179 15.48 17.07 -1.07
CA THR A 179 16.71 17.55 -1.74
C THR A 179 17.87 16.83 -1.06
N ARG A 180 18.48 15.87 -1.74
CA ARG A 180 19.76 15.30 -1.35
C ARG A 180 20.89 16.23 -1.72
#